data_948ae22a109f5c3702f22f5820c4ed63
#
_entry.id   948ae22a109f5c3702f22f5820c4ed63
#
_cell.length_a   1.000
_cell.length_b   1.000
_cell.length_c   1.000
_cell.angle_alpha   90.00
_cell.angle_beta   90.00
_cell.angle_gamma   90.00
#
_symmetry.space_group_name_H-M   'P 1'
#
loop_
_entity.id
_entity.type
_entity.pdbx_description
1 polymer ?
#
loop_
_entity_poly.entity_id
_entity_poly.type
_entity_poly.pdbx_seq_one_letter_code
_entity_poly.pdbx_strand_id
1 'polypeptide(L)'
;MTLFVRQIPNITDPFVGRLFSGGSQSSSEFIVQDFAVIMIVAAIMLIITYKLKQSMVIGYILAGIVIGPYTPPFSLIHNIDTVNVFAELGIIMLLFVIGTEFPIAKFRSVGRISIIVALLETLGTLLISFFVAQALRFSFFDSMFLGLAMSITSTVVTVRILEELKMIQDKSSILLLGISIIEDIIAITALGIFQSIAADAGQVSILQISISIGIVVAFVGSLLIFGSKFIPNIIDKVGKTNDYALLLIVILGLAFGLSFVAKELGLSVATGAFLAGVLVAESKSAAVAKVVTIPLRDVFAALFFISIGALMDISLIPLFIVPAMILILTSFASKFLIITGVLVRSNYDAITAIRTGFGMSSTRGELSLVVVKGGQDVGAISSSIFPIVGVVTIITTFMAPYILRFGSKLKLSSSSSFSSSSTNTSQDDNDSKP
;
A
#
# COMPACT_ATOMS: atom_id res chain seq x y z
N MET A 1 25.32 -6.03 48.18
CA MET A 1 24.86 -5.72 46.81
C MET A 1 25.88 -4.82 46.09
N THR A 2 27.16 -4.92 46.42
CA THR A 2 28.25 -4.02 45.97
C THR A 2 29.45 -4.79 45.39
N LEU A 3 29.26 -6.06 44.98
CA LEU A 3 30.37 -6.93 44.51
C LEU A 3 30.12 -7.56 43.13
N PHE A 4 29.04 -7.17 42.41
CA PHE A 4 28.73 -7.73 41.06
C PHE A 4 28.95 -6.77 39.89
N VAL A 5 29.48 -5.55 40.10
CA VAL A 5 29.71 -4.53 39.08
C VAL A 5 31.13 -4.52 38.53
N ARG A 6 32.00 -5.47 38.92
CA ARG A 6 33.44 -5.44 38.57
C ARG A 6 33.91 -6.45 37.52
N GLN A 7 33.01 -7.01 36.73
CA GLN A 7 33.38 -7.91 35.60
C GLN A 7 32.61 -7.60 34.31
N ILE A 8 32.38 -6.32 33.98
CA ILE A 8 32.11 -5.94 32.61
C ILE A 8 33.49 -5.68 31.98
N PRO A 9 33.87 -6.39 30.89
CA PRO A 9 35.12 -6.10 30.19
C PRO A 9 35.10 -4.63 29.76
N ASN A 10 36.22 -3.95 29.99
CA ASN A 10 36.41 -2.55 29.60
C ASN A 10 35.88 -2.30 28.21
N ILE A 11 34.88 -1.41 28.08
CA ILE A 11 34.34 -0.86 26.84
C ILE A 11 35.40 0.09 26.23
N THR A 12 36.63 -0.32 26.18
CA THR A 12 37.76 0.36 25.55
C THR A 12 38.24 -0.37 24.29
N ASP A 13 37.43 -1.34 23.84
CA ASP A 13 37.69 -1.95 22.54
C ASP A 13 37.37 -0.88 21.46
N PRO A 14 38.36 -0.42 20.68
CA PRO A 14 38.16 0.64 19.68
C PRO A 14 37.08 0.27 18.63
N PHE A 15 36.72 -1.00 18.52
CA PHE A 15 35.64 -1.48 17.66
C PHE A 15 34.28 -1.21 18.28
N VAL A 16 34.08 -1.52 19.57
CA VAL A 16 32.81 -1.26 20.28
C VAL A 16 32.64 0.23 20.54
N GLY A 17 33.69 0.95 20.85
CA GLY A 17 33.67 2.40 21.02
C GLY A 17 33.30 3.14 19.71
N ARG A 18 33.69 2.64 18.54
CA ARG A 18 33.30 3.20 17.23
C ARG A 18 31.83 2.94 16.87
N LEU A 19 31.22 1.87 17.36
CA LEU A 19 29.81 1.58 17.14
C LEU A 19 28.87 2.54 17.91
N PHE A 20 29.37 3.12 19.01
CA PHE A 20 28.54 3.94 19.92
C PHE A 20 29.04 5.38 20.12
N SER A 21 30.23 5.74 19.61
CA SER A 21 30.73 7.11 19.68
C SER A 21 30.28 7.91 18.47
N GLY A 22 29.37 8.86 18.65
CA GLY A 22 29.01 9.90 17.67
C GLY A 22 30.16 10.86 17.40
N GLY A 23 31.33 10.36 16.95
CA GLY A 23 32.38 11.16 16.35
C GLY A 23 31.94 11.57 14.94
N SER A 24 32.42 12.69 14.43
CA SER A 24 32.16 13.28 13.10
C SER A 24 32.47 12.31 11.96
N GLN A 25 31.64 11.28 11.81
CA GLN A 25 31.68 10.35 10.69
C GLN A 25 30.97 11.01 9.48
N SER A 26 31.44 10.73 8.29
CA SER A 26 30.82 11.21 7.07
C SER A 26 29.39 10.65 6.95
N SER A 27 28.46 11.42 6.37
CA SER A 27 27.05 11.00 6.17
C SER A 27 26.93 9.67 5.48
N SER A 28 27.91 9.24 4.69
CA SER A 28 27.94 7.96 3.99
C SER A 28 28.21 6.76 4.90
N GLU A 29 28.98 6.91 5.99
CA GLU A 29 29.25 5.82 6.95
C GLU A 29 27.99 5.47 7.74
N PHE A 30 27.17 6.46 8.07
CA PHE A 30 25.88 6.24 8.75
C PHE A 30 24.89 5.46 7.87
N ILE A 31 24.83 5.71 6.56
CA ILE A 31 23.92 5.00 5.66
C ILE A 31 24.20 3.50 5.61
N VAL A 32 25.47 3.12 5.54
CA VAL A 32 25.89 1.70 5.52
C VAL A 32 25.58 1.03 6.86
N GLN A 33 25.84 1.74 7.97
CA GLN A 33 25.54 1.25 9.31
C GLN A 33 24.04 1.05 9.51
N ASP A 34 23.22 2.08 9.18
CA ASP A 34 21.76 2.01 9.28
C ASP A 34 21.19 0.88 8.43
N PHE A 35 21.69 0.70 7.21
CA PHE A 35 21.29 -0.39 6.33
C PHE A 35 21.62 -1.77 6.94
N ALA A 36 22.82 -1.94 7.50
CA ALA A 36 23.23 -3.19 8.14
C ALA A 36 22.35 -3.51 9.35
N VAL A 37 22.08 -2.52 10.21
CA VAL A 37 21.19 -2.65 11.38
C VAL A 37 19.79 -3.05 10.94
N ILE A 38 19.24 -2.35 9.96
CA ILE A 38 17.92 -2.64 9.38
C ILE A 38 17.85 -4.09 8.91
N MET A 39 18.83 -4.55 8.13
CA MET A 39 18.83 -5.91 7.57
C MET A 39 18.95 -6.99 8.64
N ILE A 40 19.80 -6.79 9.66
CA ILE A 40 19.99 -7.74 10.77
C ILE A 40 18.70 -7.86 11.58
N VAL A 41 18.12 -6.74 12.01
CA VAL A 41 16.91 -6.74 12.83
C VAL A 41 15.72 -7.26 12.04
N ALA A 42 15.62 -6.90 10.76
CA ALA A 42 14.63 -7.46 9.85
C ALA A 42 14.69 -8.98 9.80
N ALA A 43 15.89 -9.55 9.61
CA ALA A 43 16.09 -11.00 9.55
C ALA A 43 15.65 -11.68 10.86
N ILE A 44 16.01 -11.12 12.00
CA ILE A 44 15.61 -11.64 13.31
C ILE A 44 14.09 -11.61 13.47
N MET A 45 13.45 -10.46 13.18
CA MET A 45 12.01 -10.30 13.33
C MET A 45 11.23 -11.17 12.34
N LEU A 46 11.73 -11.37 11.14
CA LEU A 46 11.11 -12.30 10.17
C LEU A 46 11.17 -13.75 10.66
N ILE A 47 12.28 -14.19 11.24
CA ILE A 47 12.38 -15.53 11.83
C ILE A 47 11.36 -15.70 12.97
N ILE A 48 11.19 -14.66 13.81
CA ILE A 48 10.22 -14.66 14.90
C ILE A 48 8.78 -14.74 14.34
N THR A 49 8.42 -13.84 13.41
CA THR A 49 7.08 -13.81 12.82
C THR A 49 6.74 -15.06 12.01
N TYR A 50 7.71 -15.64 11.32
CA TYR A 50 7.56 -16.93 10.63
C TYR A 50 7.24 -18.06 11.62
N LYS A 51 7.96 -18.16 12.75
CA LYS A 51 7.67 -19.12 13.82
C LYS A 51 6.29 -18.90 14.44
N LEU A 52 5.86 -17.65 14.57
CA LEU A 52 4.55 -17.27 15.10
C LEU A 52 3.42 -17.39 14.06
N LYS A 53 3.73 -17.81 12.82
CA LYS A 53 2.78 -17.90 11.69
C LYS A 53 2.05 -16.56 11.43
N GLN A 54 2.73 -15.44 11.64
CA GLN A 54 2.24 -14.09 11.36
C GLN A 54 2.66 -13.61 9.97
N SER A 55 2.02 -12.55 9.46
CA SER A 55 2.41 -11.91 8.21
C SER A 55 3.80 -11.29 8.31
N MET A 56 4.60 -11.40 7.24
CA MET A 56 5.94 -10.80 7.15
C MET A 56 5.89 -9.27 7.31
N VAL A 57 4.81 -8.62 6.83
CA VAL A 57 4.61 -7.18 6.97
C VAL A 57 4.61 -6.74 8.45
N ILE A 58 3.96 -7.52 9.31
CA ILE A 58 3.98 -7.27 10.76
C ILE A 58 5.41 -7.34 11.30
N GLY A 59 6.19 -8.34 10.86
CA GLY A 59 7.58 -8.48 11.26
C GLY A 59 8.44 -7.29 10.89
N TYR A 60 8.30 -6.78 9.67
CA TYR A 60 9.02 -5.60 9.21
C TYR A 60 8.65 -4.34 9.98
N ILE A 61 7.35 -4.08 10.21
CA ILE A 61 6.90 -2.91 10.98
C ILE A 61 7.41 -2.99 12.41
N LEU A 62 7.32 -4.16 13.06
CA LEU A 62 7.86 -4.36 14.40
C LEU A 62 9.38 -4.16 14.46
N ALA A 63 10.12 -4.66 13.46
CA ALA A 63 11.56 -4.41 13.34
C ALA A 63 11.83 -2.89 13.33
N GLY A 64 11.10 -2.15 12.51
CA GLY A 64 11.21 -0.69 12.43
C GLY A 64 10.92 0.01 13.74
N ILE A 65 9.83 -0.36 14.42
CA ILE A 65 9.48 0.19 15.74
C ILE A 65 10.63 -0.03 16.75
N VAL A 66 11.22 -1.23 16.77
CA VAL A 66 12.29 -1.56 17.71
C VAL A 66 13.56 -0.73 17.50
N ILE A 67 13.96 -0.51 16.22
CA ILE A 67 15.20 0.21 15.89
C ILE A 67 15.02 1.69 15.67
N GLY A 68 13.77 2.15 15.60
CA GLY A 68 13.40 3.53 15.30
C GLY A 68 13.84 4.50 16.41
N PRO A 69 13.97 5.79 16.07
CA PRO A 69 14.45 6.83 16.98
C PRO A 69 13.50 7.07 18.16
N TYR A 70 12.26 6.63 18.07
CA TYR A 70 11.22 6.86 19.08
C TYR A 70 11.08 5.73 20.10
N THR A 71 11.95 4.69 20.07
CA THR A 71 11.86 3.52 20.96
C THR A 71 13.13 3.36 21.80
N PRO A 72 13.28 4.10 22.93
CA PRO A 72 14.42 3.89 23.84
C PRO A 72 14.30 2.49 24.51
N PRO A 73 15.43 1.82 24.84
CA PRO A 73 16.82 2.26 24.69
C PRO A 73 17.48 1.88 23.34
N PHE A 74 16.75 1.29 22.42
CA PHE A 74 17.26 0.67 21.21
C PHE A 74 17.20 1.58 19.97
N SER A 75 17.13 2.91 20.14
CA SER A 75 17.19 3.86 19.01
C SER A 75 18.51 3.69 18.24
N LEU A 76 18.55 2.69 17.35
CA LEU A 76 19.75 2.33 16.59
C LEU A 76 19.88 3.13 15.29
N ILE A 77 18.78 3.69 14.80
CA ILE A 77 18.75 4.56 13.63
C ILE A 77 18.69 6.00 14.12
N HIS A 78 19.67 6.80 13.70
CA HIS A 78 19.80 8.19 14.13
C HIS A 78 19.41 9.17 13.04
N ASN A 79 19.43 8.75 11.77
CA ASN A 79 19.17 9.63 10.63
C ASN A 79 17.80 9.32 10.02
N ILE A 80 16.82 10.19 10.30
CA ILE A 80 15.46 10.11 9.74
C ILE A 80 15.47 10.27 8.21
N ASP A 81 16.39 11.06 7.67
CA ASP A 81 16.48 11.27 6.21
C ASP A 81 16.87 9.97 5.49
N THR A 82 17.77 9.18 6.07
CA THR A 82 18.13 7.85 5.55
C THR A 82 16.90 6.92 5.53
N VAL A 83 16.09 6.96 6.59
CA VAL A 83 14.85 6.18 6.69
C VAL A 83 13.85 6.59 5.59
N ASN A 84 13.68 7.89 5.36
CA ASN A 84 12.81 8.43 4.32
C ASN A 84 13.27 8.01 2.91
N VAL A 85 14.58 8.04 2.64
CA VAL A 85 15.14 7.58 1.36
C VAL A 85 14.84 6.09 1.15
N PHE A 86 15.07 5.24 2.16
CA PHE A 86 14.75 3.81 2.05
C PHE A 86 13.26 3.55 1.87
N ALA A 87 12.40 4.34 2.51
CA ALA A 87 10.95 4.26 2.30
C ALA A 87 10.59 4.62 0.84
N GLU A 88 11.16 5.70 0.30
CA GLU A 88 10.89 6.13 -1.09
C GLU A 88 11.37 5.10 -2.12
N LEU A 89 12.58 4.56 -1.96
CA LEU A 89 13.08 3.48 -2.81
C LEU A 89 12.22 2.22 -2.70
N GLY A 90 11.79 1.90 -1.48
CA GLY A 90 10.97 0.74 -1.20
C GLY A 90 9.61 0.80 -1.87
N ILE A 91 8.91 1.92 -1.76
CA ILE A 91 7.59 2.08 -2.38
C ILE A 91 7.66 2.02 -3.91
N ILE A 92 8.71 2.61 -4.52
CA ILE A 92 8.91 2.57 -5.97
C ILE A 92 9.01 1.11 -6.44
N MET A 93 9.92 0.33 -5.86
CA MET A 93 10.12 -1.07 -6.27
C MET A 93 8.91 -1.95 -6.01
N LEU A 94 8.25 -1.74 -4.89
CA LEU A 94 7.09 -2.51 -4.51
C LEU A 94 5.92 -2.27 -5.48
N LEU A 95 5.58 -1.01 -5.73
CA LEU A 95 4.48 -0.66 -6.64
C LEU A 95 4.79 -0.93 -8.10
N PHE A 96 6.06 -0.82 -8.51
CA PHE A 96 6.48 -1.25 -9.82
C PHE A 96 6.16 -2.73 -10.06
N VAL A 97 6.58 -3.63 -9.14
CA VAL A 97 6.33 -5.07 -9.32
C VAL A 97 4.84 -5.39 -9.24
N ILE A 98 4.09 -4.73 -8.33
CA ILE A 98 2.63 -4.85 -8.33
C ILE A 98 2.08 -4.44 -9.71
N GLY A 99 2.52 -3.32 -10.28
CA GLY A 99 2.13 -2.90 -11.62
C GLY A 99 2.36 -3.98 -12.69
N THR A 100 3.45 -4.75 -12.61
CA THR A 100 3.73 -5.83 -13.57
C THR A 100 2.73 -6.99 -13.52
N GLU A 101 1.93 -7.09 -12.47
CA GLU A 101 0.85 -8.09 -12.34
C GLU A 101 -0.46 -7.65 -12.99
N PHE A 102 -0.54 -6.38 -13.41
CA PHE A 102 -1.74 -5.75 -13.93
C PHE A 102 -1.63 -5.31 -15.40
N PRO A 103 -1.73 -6.24 -16.37
CA PRO A 103 -1.86 -5.85 -17.77
C PRO A 103 -3.15 -5.04 -17.98
N ILE A 104 -3.09 -4.05 -18.87
CA ILE A 104 -4.20 -3.11 -19.19
C ILE A 104 -5.49 -3.87 -19.53
N ALA A 105 -5.38 -5.06 -20.15
CA ALA A 105 -6.51 -5.91 -20.48
C ALA A 105 -7.35 -6.34 -19.27
N LYS A 106 -6.72 -6.57 -18.09
CA LYS A 106 -7.45 -6.89 -16.85
C LYS A 106 -8.28 -5.72 -16.35
N PHE A 107 -7.81 -4.48 -16.54
CA PHE A 107 -8.58 -3.28 -16.19
C PHE A 107 -9.85 -3.14 -17.01
N ARG A 108 -9.81 -3.51 -18.31
CA ARG A 108 -11.01 -3.44 -19.16
C ARG A 108 -12.15 -4.31 -18.66
N SER A 109 -11.86 -5.47 -18.06
CA SER A 109 -12.89 -6.43 -17.62
C SER A 109 -13.68 -5.97 -16.38
N VAL A 110 -13.07 -5.16 -15.50
CA VAL A 110 -13.68 -4.65 -14.25
C VAL A 110 -13.72 -3.12 -14.19
N GLY A 111 -13.20 -2.43 -15.22
CA GLY A 111 -12.91 -1.01 -15.17
C GLY A 111 -14.13 -0.13 -14.84
N ARG A 112 -15.27 -0.33 -15.49
CA ARG A 112 -16.45 0.52 -15.25
C ARG A 112 -16.99 0.42 -13.82
N ILE A 113 -17.10 -0.80 -13.31
CA ILE A 113 -17.61 -0.99 -11.93
C ILE A 113 -16.59 -0.54 -10.90
N SER A 114 -15.30 -0.77 -11.14
CA SER A 114 -14.24 -0.31 -10.26
C SER A 114 -14.22 1.22 -10.14
N ILE A 115 -14.44 1.95 -11.25
CA ILE A 115 -14.54 3.42 -11.24
C ILE A 115 -15.74 3.87 -10.40
N ILE A 116 -16.91 3.27 -10.61
CA ILE A 116 -18.13 3.65 -9.89
C ILE A 116 -17.95 3.37 -8.39
N VAL A 117 -17.46 2.18 -8.04
CA VAL A 117 -17.23 1.80 -6.64
C VAL A 117 -16.18 2.72 -6.00
N ALA A 118 -15.03 2.94 -6.66
CA ALA A 118 -13.97 3.81 -6.15
C ALA A 118 -14.47 5.24 -5.89
N LEU A 119 -15.21 5.84 -6.84
CA LEU A 119 -15.75 7.19 -6.66
C LEU A 119 -16.74 7.25 -5.47
N LEU A 120 -17.69 6.33 -5.42
CA LEU A 120 -18.71 6.34 -4.38
C LEU A 120 -18.14 6.05 -2.99
N GLU A 121 -17.20 5.08 -2.90
CA GLU A 121 -16.63 4.71 -1.63
C GLU A 121 -15.62 5.74 -1.12
N THR A 122 -14.74 6.26 -2.00
CA THR A 122 -13.75 7.27 -1.62
C THR A 122 -14.44 8.56 -1.16
N LEU A 123 -15.38 9.08 -1.95
CA LEU A 123 -16.13 10.28 -1.57
C LEU A 123 -17.02 10.03 -0.35
N GLY A 124 -17.72 8.91 -0.31
CA GLY A 124 -18.59 8.56 0.81
C GLY A 124 -17.81 8.40 2.12
N THR A 125 -16.69 7.66 2.10
CA THR A 125 -15.85 7.47 3.28
C THR A 125 -15.15 8.76 3.70
N LEU A 126 -14.68 9.57 2.74
CA LEU A 126 -14.12 10.89 3.00
C LEU A 126 -15.13 11.77 3.73
N LEU A 127 -16.35 11.91 3.22
CA LEU A 127 -17.38 12.75 3.82
C LEU A 127 -17.80 12.24 5.22
N ILE A 128 -18.04 10.95 5.37
CA ILE A 128 -18.41 10.36 6.66
C ILE A 128 -17.29 10.58 7.68
N SER A 129 -16.04 10.29 7.32
CA SER A 129 -14.90 10.46 8.20
C SER A 129 -14.61 11.94 8.50
N PHE A 130 -14.84 12.85 7.55
CA PHE A 130 -14.78 14.30 7.75
C PHE A 130 -15.77 14.74 8.84
N PHE A 131 -17.06 14.36 8.73
CA PHE A 131 -18.05 14.75 9.73
C PHE A 131 -17.80 14.12 11.09
N VAL A 132 -17.29 12.89 11.15
CA VAL A 132 -16.88 12.27 12.42
C VAL A 132 -15.68 12.99 13.03
N ALA A 133 -14.70 13.39 12.23
CA ALA A 133 -13.57 14.20 12.72
C ALA A 133 -14.03 15.57 13.22
N GLN A 134 -14.98 16.24 12.54
CA GLN A 134 -15.61 17.46 13.03
C GLN A 134 -16.34 17.25 14.37
N ALA A 135 -17.06 16.15 14.53
CA ALA A 135 -17.72 15.79 15.79
C ALA A 135 -16.70 15.54 16.93
N LEU A 136 -15.50 15.06 16.61
CA LEU A 136 -14.37 14.93 17.53
C LEU A 136 -13.66 16.28 17.79
N ARG A 137 -14.17 17.39 17.26
CA ARG A 137 -13.65 18.76 17.40
C ARG A 137 -12.29 19.03 16.75
N PHE A 138 -11.94 18.29 15.72
CA PHE A 138 -10.82 18.65 14.87
C PHE A 138 -11.16 19.88 14.01
N SER A 139 -10.14 20.65 13.61
CA SER A 139 -10.32 21.80 12.73
C SER A 139 -10.89 21.39 11.37
N PHE A 140 -11.35 22.33 10.58
CA PHE A 140 -11.87 22.07 9.23
C PHE A 140 -10.83 21.35 8.36
N PHE A 141 -9.59 21.87 8.31
CA PHE A 141 -8.52 21.28 7.52
C PHE A 141 -8.05 19.94 8.09
N ASP A 142 -7.90 19.82 9.42
CA ASP A 142 -7.60 18.53 10.05
C ASP A 142 -8.62 17.46 9.65
N SER A 143 -9.91 17.79 9.70
CA SER A 143 -10.99 16.88 9.34
C SER A 143 -10.99 16.50 7.86
N MET A 144 -10.64 17.46 7.00
CA MET A 144 -10.57 17.26 5.56
C MET A 144 -9.44 16.28 5.18
N PHE A 145 -8.24 16.47 5.75
CA PHE A 145 -7.11 15.57 5.53
C PHE A 145 -7.30 14.21 6.21
N LEU A 146 -7.90 14.17 7.41
CA LEU A 146 -8.29 12.91 8.06
C LEU A 146 -9.31 12.14 7.22
N GLY A 147 -10.33 12.83 6.70
CA GLY A 147 -11.34 12.23 5.83
C GLY A 147 -10.72 11.58 4.60
N LEU A 148 -9.80 12.28 3.94
CA LEU A 148 -9.06 11.76 2.80
C LEU A 148 -8.16 10.59 3.20
N ALA A 149 -7.38 10.72 4.27
CA ALA A 149 -6.50 9.64 4.74
C ALA A 149 -7.28 8.36 5.11
N MET A 150 -8.48 8.50 5.68
CA MET A 150 -9.36 7.37 6.03
C MET A 150 -10.05 6.75 4.82
N SER A 151 -10.20 7.46 3.71
CA SER A 151 -10.79 6.92 2.49
C SER A 151 -9.83 6.05 1.68
N ILE A 152 -8.54 6.03 1.98
CA ILE A 152 -7.53 5.33 1.20
C ILE A 152 -7.24 3.95 1.79
N THR A 153 -7.15 2.93 0.92
CA THR A 153 -6.80 1.55 1.30
C THR A 153 -5.33 1.28 1.01
N SER A 154 -4.64 0.57 1.87
CA SER A 154 -3.28 0.10 1.55
C SER A 154 -3.31 -1.05 0.57
N THR A 155 -3.05 -0.75 -0.69
CA THR A 155 -2.96 -1.73 -1.77
C THR A 155 -1.84 -2.74 -1.48
N VAL A 156 -0.69 -2.24 -1.03
CA VAL A 156 0.51 -3.03 -0.75
C VAL A 156 0.29 -4.09 0.31
N VAL A 157 -0.22 -3.70 1.48
CA VAL A 157 -0.49 -4.61 2.60
C VAL A 157 -1.53 -5.64 2.17
N THR A 158 -2.59 -5.19 1.51
CA THR A 158 -3.68 -6.06 1.08
C THR A 158 -3.23 -7.09 0.05
N VAL A 159 -2.46 -6.67 -0.98
CA VAL A 159 -1.91 -7.58 -1.99
C VAL A 159 -1.02 -8.64 -1.34
N ARG A 160 -0.12 -8.22 -0.45
CA ARG A 160 0.77 -9.16 0.22
C ARG A 160 0.02 -10.22 1.01
N ILE A 161 -1.04 -9.83 1.71
CA ILE A 161 -1.89 -10.78 2.45
C ILE A 161 -2.66 -11.70 1.49
N LEU A 162 -3.18 -11.17 0.37
CA LEU A 162 -3.87 -11.97 -0.63
C LEU A 162 -2.92 -12.99 -1.32
N GLU A 163 -1.65 -12.62 -1.54
CA GLU A 163 -0.60 -13.55 -2.00
C GLU A 163 -0.37 -14.68 -0.97
N GLU A 164 -0.19 -14.34 0.31
CA GLU A 164 -0.03 -15.31 1.39
C GLU A 164 -1.25 -16.26 1.51
N LEU A 165 -2.45 -15.76 1.24
CA LEU A 165 -3.69 -16.54 1.23
C LEU A 165 -3.93 -17.28 -0.08
N LYS A 166 -3.09 -17.10 -1.11
CA LYS A 166 -3.24 -17.65 -2.48
C LYS A 166 -4.54 -17.23 -3.17
N MET A 167 -5.04 -16.04 -2.87
CA MET A 167 -6.32 -15.51 -3.36
C MET A 167 -6.16 -14.40 -4.40
N ILE A 168 -4.95 -14.09 -4.84
CA ILE A 168 -4.66 -12.95 -5.72
C ILE A 168 -5.41 -12.99 -7.06
N GLN A 169 -5.76 -14.20 -7.53
CA GLN A 169 -6.49 -14.41 -8.79
C GLN A 169 -8.01 -14.49 -8.61
N ASP A 170 -8.51 -14.41 -7.38
CA ASP A 170 -9.94 -14.45 -7.12
C ASP A 170 -10.63 -13.18 -7.69
N LYS A 171 -11.89 -13.34 -8.13
CA LYS A 171 -12.68 -12.22 -8.69
C LYS A 171 -12.78 -11.04 -7.72
N SER A 172 -12.92 -11.32 -6.42
CA SER A 172 -12.92 -10.30 -5.37
C SER A 172 -11.59 -9.53 -5.28
N SER A 173 -10.46 -10.23 -5.44
CA SER A 173 -9.13 -9.61 -5.41
C SER A 173 -8.87 -8.76 -6.66
N ILE A 174 -9.29 -9.21 -7.84
CA ILE A 174 -9.19 -8.44 -9.08
C ILE A 174 -10.02 -7.15 -9.00
N LEU A 175 -11.25 -7.23 -8.45
CA LEU A 175 -12.08 -6.05 -8.21
C LEU A 175 -11.43 -5.10 -7.21
N LEU A 176 -10.95 -5.63 -6.08
CA LEU A 176 -10.26 -4.85 -5.04
C LEU A 176 -9.10 -4.05 -5.64
N LEU A 177 -8.24 -4.71 -6.40
CA LEU A 177 -7.08 -4.06 -7.02
C LEU A 177 -7.49 -3.01 -8.06
N GLY A 178 -8.53 -3.29 -8.86
CA GLY A 178 -9.07 -2.31 -9.79
C GLY A 178 -9.65 -1.08 -9.09
N ILE A 179 -10.32 -1.26 -7.96
CA ILE A 179 -10.85 -0.17 -7.14
C ILE A 179 -9.71 0.63 -6.50
N SER A 180 -8.73 -0.05 -5.87
CA SER A 180 -7.62 0.60 -5.18
C SER A 180 -6.80 1.52 -6.09
N ILE A 181 -6.53 1.12 -7.32
CA ILE A 181 -5.77 1.95 -8.26
C ILE A 181 -6.50 3.24 -8.58
N ILE A 182 -7.82 3.18 -8.76
CA ILE A 182 -8.63 4.36 -9.04
C ILE A 182 -8.73 5.22 -7.78
N GLU A 183 -8.87 4.60 -6.62
CA GLU A 183 -8.82 5.23 -5.30
C GLU A 183 -7.52 6.03 -5.12
N ASP A 184 -6.36 5.45 -5.46
CA ASP A 184 -5.06 6.13 -5.37
C ASP A 184 -5.00 7.36 -6.26
N ILE A 185 -5.51 7.29 -7.48
CA ILE A 185 -5.58 8.44 -8.41
C ILE A 185 -6.49 9.53 -7.84
N ILE A 186 -7.66 9.17 -7.31
CA ILE A 186 -8.58 10.11 -6.69
C ILE A 186 -7.92 10.77 -5.47
N ALA A 187 -7.26 9.97 -4.63
CA ALA A 187 -6.61 10.45 -3.41
C ALA A 187 -5.50 11.47 -3.69
N ILE A 188 -4.63 11.19 -4.67
CA ILE A 188 -3.54 12.10 -5.05
C ILE A 188 -4.10 13.39 -5.64
N THR A 189 -5.13 13.27 -6.49
CA THR A 189 -5.81 14.45 -7.04
C THR A 189 -6.45 15.30 -5.94
N ALA A 190 -7.17 14.65 -5.01
CA ALA A 190 -7.79 15.33 -3.87
C ALA A 190 -6.74 15.97 -2.94
N LEU A 191 -5.59 15.33 -2.73
CA LEU A 191 -4.48 15.89 -1.97
C LEU A 191 -3.99 17.20 -2.58
N GLY A 192 -3.73 17.22 -3.88
CA GLY A 192 -3.31 18.45 -4.58
C GLY A 192 -4.33 19.57 -4.47
N ILE A 193 -5.64 19.25 -4.59
CA ILE A 193 -6.73 20.21 -4.39
C ILE A 193 -6.72 20.73 -2.95
N PHE A 194 -6.62 19.86 -1.95
CA PHE A 194 -6.64 20.25 -0.54
C PHE A 194 -5.44 21.11 -0.15
N GLN A 195 -4.26 20.80 -0.68
CA GLN A 195 -3.06 21.62 -0.49
C GLN A 195 -3.23 23.01 -1.10
N SER A 196 -3.80 23.12 -2.31
CA SER A 196 -4.07 24.40 -2.96
C SER A 196 -5.08 25.23 -2.17
N ILE A 197 -6.18 24.62 -1.69
CA ILE A 197 -7.17 25.32 -0.86
C ILE A 197 -6.53 25.83 0.45
N ALA A 198 -5.65 25.05 1.05
CA ALA A 198 -4.99 25.41 2.30
C ALA A 198 -3.95 26.53 2.11
N ALA A 199 -3.17 26.49 1.02
CA ALA A 199 -2.15 27.48 0.72
C ALA A 199 -2.73 28.88 0.41
N ASP A 200 -3.88 28.94 -0.29
CA ASP A 200 -4.53 30.18 -0.71
C ASP A 200 -5.53 30.75 0.34
N ALA A 201 -5.36 30.39 1.61
CA ALA A 201 -6.23 30.82 2.71
C ALA A 201 -7.73 30.59 2.46
N GLY A 202 -8.06 29.51 1.76
CA GLY A 202 -9.44 29.10 1.45
C GLY A 202 -9.97 29.66 0.13
N GLN A 203 -9.19 30.38 -0.66
CA GLN A 203 -9.61 30.77 -2.01
C GLN A 203 -9.38 29.60 -2.99
N VAL A 204 -10.46 28.97 -3.37
CA VAL A 204 -10.41 27.86 -4.34
C VAL A 204 -10.25 28.43 -5.75
N SER A 205 -9.04 28.33 -6.30
CA SER A 205 -8.83 28.64 -7.72
C SER A 205 -9.29 27.47 -8.58
N ILE A 206 -10.46 27.59 -9.19
CA ILE A 206 -10.99 26.58 -10.13
C ILE A 206 -9.98 26.31 -11.25
N LEU A 207 -9.21 27.32 -11.64
CA LEU A 207 -8.18 27.20 -12.66
C LEU A 207 -7.04 26.27 -12.20
N GLN A 208 -6.54 26.44 -10.97
CA GLN A 208 -5.47 25.57 -10.41
C GLN A 208 -5.93 24.13 -10.27
N ILE A 209 -7.16 23.90 -9.78
CA ILE A 209 -7.76 22.56 -9.72
C ILE A 209 -7.83 21.93 -11.12
N SER A 210 -8.31 22.70 -12.11
CA SER A 210 -8.44 22.20 -13.48
C SER A 210 -7.08 21.87 -14.10
N ILE A 211 -6.04 22.68 -13.82
CA ILE A 211 -4.67 22.42 -14.26
C ILE A 211 -4.13 21.14 -13.61
N SER A 212 -4.29 20.98 -12.29
CA SER A 212 -3.82 19.78 -11.56
C SER A 212 -4.47 18.51 -12.11
N ILE A 213 -5.80 18.51 -12.28
CA ILE A 213 -6.52 17.40 -12.91
C ILE A 213 -6.02 17.17 -14.34
N GLY A 214 -5.83 18.25 -15.10
CA GLY A 214 -5.30 18.19 -16.48
C GLY A 214 -3.92 17.53 -16.54
N ILE A 215 -3.00 17.87 -15.64
CA ILE A 215 -1.67 17.26 -15.55
C ILE A 215 -1.77 15.77 -15.25
N VAL A 216 -2.59 15.36 -14.27
CA VAL A 216 -2.78 13.94 -13.93
C VAL A 216 -3.32 13.17 -15.13
N VAL A 217 -4.39 13.66 -15.76
CA VAL A 217 -5.02 13.02 -16.93
C VAL A 217 -4.07 12.97 -18.11
N ALA A 218 -3.32 14.04 -18.37
CA ALA A 218 -2.33 14.10 -19.44
C ALA A 218 -1.18 13.12 -19.20
N PHE A 219 -0.64 13.05 -17.97
CA PHE A 219 0.44 12.12 -17.61
C PHE A 219 -0.01 10.67 -17.75
N VAL A 220 -1.08 10.28 -17.08
CA VAL A 220 -1.61 8.91 -17.13
C VAL A 220 -2.05 8.55 -18.55
N GLY A 221 -2.79 9.45 -19.22
CA GLY A 221 -3.26 9.24 -20.59
C GLY A 221 -2.12 9.10 -21.59
N SER A 222 -1.08 9.94 -21.51
CA SER A 222 0.09 9.85 -22.39
C SER A 222 0.84 8.53 -22.20
N LEU A 223 1.02 8.06 -20.94
CA LEU A 223 1.65 6.78 -20.67
C LEU A 223 0.83 5.61 -21.18
N LEU A 224 -0.49 5.62 -20.99
CA LEU A 224 -1.37 4.55 -21.47
C LEU A 224 -1.49 4.52 -23.00
N ILE A 225 -1.44 5.66 -23.69
CA ILE A 225 -1.58 5.75 -25.16
C ILE A 225 -0.23 5.54 -25.87
N PHE A 226 0.78 6.30 -25.47
CA PHE A 226 2.10 6.26 -26.11
C PHE A 226 3.02 5.25 -25.43
N GLY A 227 3.08 5.27 -24.08
CA GLY A 227 3.93 4.37 -23.29
C GLY A 227 3.62 2.90 -23.57
N SER A 228 2.33 2.53 -23.70
CA SER A 228 1.92 1.16 -23.99
C SER A 228 2.37 0.63 -25.35
N LYS A 229 2.76 1.50 -26.29
CA LYS A 229 3.31 1.11 -27.59
C LYS A 229 4.83 1.08 -27.62
N PHE A 230 5.48 2.03 -26.94
CA PHE A 230 6.94 2.17 -27.03
C PHE A 230 7.65 1.33 -25.98
N ILE A 231 7.21 1.33 -24.73
CA ILE A 231 7.89 0.69 -23.62
C ILE A 231 7.94 -0.83 -23.76
N PRO A 232 6.82 -1.54 -24.07
CA PRO A 232 6.87 -2.98 -24.28
C PRO A 232 7.85 -3.39 -25.38
N ASN A 233 7.93 -2.62 -26.48
CA ASN A 233 8.86 -2.90 -27.57
C ASN A 233 10.33 -2.76 -27.15
N ILE A 234 10.65 -1.79 -26.30
CA ILE A 234 12.00 -1.64 -25.72
C ILE A 234 12.32 -2.82 -24.82
N ILE A 235 11.41 -3.16 -23.90
CA ILE A 235 11.60 -4.30 -22.99
C ILE A 235 11.73 -5.61 -23.76
N ASP A 236 10.95 -5.82 -24.82
CA ASP A 236 11.05 -7.02 -25.66
C ASP A 236 12.35 -7.09 -26.44
N LYS A 237 12.88 -5.97 -26.95
CA LYS A 237 14.17 -5.93 -27.61
C LYS A 237 15.31 -6.30 -26.66
N VAL A 238 15.28 -5.73 -25.45
CA VAL A 238 16.25 -6.02 -24.39
C VAL A 238 16.11 -7.46 -23.91
N GLY A 239 14.88 -7.94 -23.71
CA GLY A 239 14.63 -9.33 -23.29
C GLY A 239 15.15 -10.39 -24.26
N LYS A 240 15.23 -10.07 -25.58
CA LYS A 240 15.81 -10.96 -26.60
C LYS A 240 17.32 -11.11 -26.50
N THR A 241 18.02 -10.24 -25.80
CA THR A 241 19.48 -10.36 -25.61
C THR A 241 19.86 -11.48 -24.66
N ASN A 242 18.89 -12.03 -23.89
CA ASN A 242 19.09 -12.99 -22.81
C ASN A 242 20.06 -12.50 -21.72
N ASP A 243 20.33 -11.20 -21.67
CA ASP A 243 21.11 -10.56 -20.63
C ASP A 243 20.18 -10.02 -19.53
N TYR A 244 20.09 -10.77 -18.43
CA TYR A 244 19.24 -10.43 -17.31
C TYR A 244 19.68 -9.15 -16.58
N ALA A 245 21.00 -8.85 -16.56
CA ALA A 245 21.50 -7.64 -15.93
C ALA A 245 21.10 -6.40 -16.74
N LEU A 246 21.24 -6.46 -18.07
CA LEU A 246 20.79 -5.39 -18.96
C LEU A 246 19.28 -5.16 -18.83
N LEU A 247 18.49 -6.24 -18.85
CA LEU A 247 17.04 -6.15 -18.68
C LEU A 247 16.66 -5.50 -17.35
N LEU A 248 17.31 -5.92 -16.27
CA LEU A 248 17.07 -5.37 -14.93
C LEU A 248 17.37 -3.87 -14.86
N ILE A 249 18.52 -3.43 -15.37
CA ILE A 249 18.90 -2.00 -15.35
C ILE A 249 17.93 -1.15 -16.16
N VAL A 250 17.49 -1.63 -17.33
CA VAL A 250 16.50 -0.91 -18.16
C VAL A 250 15.16 -0.80 -17.43
N ILE A 251 14.73 -1.86 -16.77
CA ILE A 251 13.48 -1.88 -15.96
C ILE A 251 13.58 -0.92 -14.78
N LEU A 252 14.69 -0.92 -14.05
CA LEU A 252 14.92 0.00 -12.94
C LEU A 252 14.95 1.45 -13.41
N GLY A 253 15.66 1.71 -14.53
CA GLY A 253 15.68 3.04 -15.15
C GLY A 253 14.28 3.54 -15.50
N LEU A 254 13.41 2.64 -16.00
CA LEU A 254 12.02 2.97 -16.29
C LEU A 254 11.21 3.23 -15.00
N ALA A 255 11.32 2.35 -13.99
CA ALA A 255 10.59 2.48 -12.73
C ALA A 255 10.95 3.77 -12.00
N PHE A 256 12.24 4.02 -11.77
CA PHE A 256 12.72 5.23 -11.10
C PHE A 256 12.54 6.49 -11.96
N GLY A 257 12.75 6.39 -13.28
CA GLY A 257 12.56 7.52 -14.20
C GLY A 257 11.12 8.01 -14.26
N LEU A 258 10.13 7.11 -14.40
CA LEU A 258 8.72 7.49 -14.39
C LEU A 258 8.26 7.94 -12.99
N SER A 259 8.81 7.39 -11.92
CA SER A 259 8.56 7.86 -10.55
C SER A 259 9.06 9.29 -10.35
N PHE A 260 10.27 9.59 -10.85
CA PHE A 260 10.83 10.94 -10.81
C PHE A 260 9.97 11.93 -11.62
N VAL A 261 9.59 11.60 -12.85
CA VAL A 261 8.73 12.44 -13.67
C VAL A 261 7.37 12.68 -12.99
N ALA A 262 6.78 11.64 -12.39
CA ALA A 262 5.54 11.78 -11.63
C ALA A 262 5.70 12.78 -10.48
N LYS A 263 6.81 12.69 -9.72
CA LYS A 263 7.13 13.59 -8.60
C LYS A 263 7.27 15.06 -9.05
N GLU A 264 7.96 15.29 -10.16
CA GLU A 264 8.12 16.64 -10.74
C GLU A 264 6.78 17.24 -11.22
N LEU A 265 5.84 16.40 -11.59
CA LEU A 265 4.47 16.81 -11.96
C LEU A 265 3.54 16.97 -10.74
N GLY A 266 4.06 16.84 -9.51
CA GLY A 266 3.28 16.93 -8.27
C GLY A 266 2.47 15.66 -7.95
N LEU A 267 2.78 14.53 -8.63
CA LEU A 267 2.17 13.23 -8.35
C LEU A 267 3.03 12.42 -7.39
N SER A 268 2.45 11.35 -6.82
CA SER A 268 3.21 10.40 -6.01
C SER A 268 4.24 9.63 -6.86
N VAL A 269 5.44 9.42 -6.31
CA VAL A 269 6.44 8.49 -6.89
C VAL A 269 5.86 7.10 -7.11
N ALA A 270 4.95 6.70 -6.21
CA ALA A 270 4.22 5.45 -6.26
C ALA A 270 3.40 5.29 -7.55
N THR A 271 2.70 6.35 -7.99
CA THR A 271 1.91 6.34 -9.23
C THR A 271 2.81 6.13 -10.45
N GLY A 272 3.95 6.82 -10.51
CA GLY A 272 4.92 6.64 -11.60
C GLY A 272 5.47 5.22 -11.67
N ALA A 273 5.88 4.67 -10.52
CA ALA A 273 6.37 3.30 -10.40
C ALA A 273 5.32 2.27 -10.84
N PHE A 274 4.10 2.41 -10.34
CA PHE A 274 3.00 1.51 -10.70
C PHE A 274 2.72 1.52 -12.21
N LEU A 275 2.60 2.71 -12.81
CA LEU A 275 2.38 2.84 -14.25
C LEU A 275 3.54 2.26 -15.06
N ALA A 276 4.80 2.45 -14.61
CA ALA A 276 5.96 1.79 -15.22
C ALA A 276 5.79 0.26 -15.23
N GLY A 277 5.36 -0.32 -14.11
CA GLY A 277 5.07 -1.74 -14.00
C GLY A 277 3.97 -2.21 -14.95
N VAL A 278 2.85 -1.48 -15.02
CA VAL A 278 1.74 -1.76 -15.95
C VAL A 278 2.22 -1.76 -17.41
N LEU A 279 3.09 -0.82 -17.79
CA LEU A 279 3.65 -0.77 -19.14
C LEU A 279 4.58 -1.96 -19.44
N VAL A 280 5.38 -2.39 -18.46
CA VAL A 280 6.20 -3.60 -18.57
C VAL A 280 5.32 -4.86 -18.65
N ALA A 281 4.18 -4.89 -17.98
CA ALA A 281 3.23 -6.01 -18.04
C ALA A 281 2.67 -6.27 -19.44
N GLU A 282 2.65 -5.26 -20.32
CA GLU A 282 2.21 -5.38 -21.71
C GLU A 282 3.28 -5.99 -22.64
N SER A 283 4.53 -6.16 -22.17
CA SER A 283 5.62 -6.75 -22.96
C SER A 283 5.52 -8.28 -22.98
N LYS A 284 6.03 -8.90 -24.04
CA LYS A 284 6.19 -10.36 -24.14
C LYS A 284 7.21 -10.89 -23.14
N SER A 285 8.15 -10.04 -22.74
CA SER A 285 9.20 -10.34 -21.76
C SER A 285 8.76 -10.07 -20.31
N ALA A 286 7.47 -9.73 -20.06
CA ALA A 286 6.95 -9.41 -18.72
C ALA A 286 7.23 -10.49 -17.67
N ALA A 287 7.13 -11.77 -18.04
CA ALA A 287 7.40 -12.88 -17.14
C ALA A 287 8.87 -12.89 -16.68
N VAL A 288 9.81 -12.64 -17.58
CA VAL A 288 11.24 -12.57 -17.27
C VAL A 288 11.53 -11.31 -16.46
N ALA A 289 10.96 -10.17 -16.85
CA ALA A 289 11.06 -8.91 -16.13
C ALA A 289 10.63 -9.07 -14.65
N LYS A 290 9.51 -9.76 -14.42
CA LYS A 290 9.02 -10.07 -13.07
C LYS A 290 10.02 -10.92 -12.28
N VAL A 291 10.55 -11.99 -12.88
CA VAL A 291 11.49 -12.90 -12.20
C VAL A 291 12.75 -12.17 -11.74
N VAL A 292 13.31 -11.28 -12.58
CA VAL A 292 14.55 -10.56 -12.24
C VAL A 292 14.33 -9.43 -11.23
N THR A 293 13.09 -8.91 -11.09
CA THR A 293 12.79 -7.80 -10.17
C THR A 293 12.26 -8.26 -8.81
N ILE A 294 11.69 -9.46 -8.68
CA ILE A 294 11.15 -9.98 -7.41
C ILE A 294 12.14 -9.94 -6.25
N PRO A 295 13.41 -10.40 -6.38
CA PRO A 295 14.35 -10.36 -5.26
C PRO A 295 14.63 -8.94 -4.76
N LEU A 296 14.72 -7.97 -5.68
CA LEU A 296 14.89 -6.57 -5.32
C LEU A 296 13.64 -6.02 -4.64
N ARG A 297 12.44 -6.33 -5.17
CA ARG A 297 11.19 -5.96 -4.51
C ARG A 297 11.18 -6.40 -3.05
N ASP A 298 11.55 -7.65 -2.76
CA ASP A 298 11.47 -8.19 -1.40
C ASP A 298 12.42 -7.45 -0.44
N VAL A 299 13.64 -7.10 -0.88
CA VAL A 299 14.57 -6.28 -0.10
C VAL A 299 14.03 -4.87 0.11
N PHE A 300 13.59 -4.21 -0.96
CA PHE A 300 13.08 -2.85 -0.88
C PHE A 300 11.73 -2.74 -0.16
N ALA A 301 10.88 -3.77 -0.25
CA ALA A 301 9.67 -3.86 0.55
C ALA A 301 9.99 -3.97 2.05
N ALA A 302 11.01 -4.74 2.41
CA ALA A 302 11.48 -4.79 3.80
C ALA A 302 11.91 -3.40 4.28
N LEU A 303 12.75 -2.70 3.49
CA LEU A 303 13.19 -1.33 3.80
C LEU A 303 11.99 -0.39 3.99
N PHE A 304 11.01 -0.44 3.09
CA PHE A 304 9.80 0.38 3.16
C PHE A 304 9.02 0.16 4.46
N PHE A 305 8.65 -1.08 4.77
CA PHE A 305 7.86 -1.36 5.98
C PHE A 305 8.62 -1.11 7.27
N ILE A 306 9.93 -1.37 7.29
CA ILE A 306 10.79 -1.05 8.44
C ILE A 306 10.88 0.46 8.62
N SER A 307 11.02 1.22 7.53
CA SER A 307 11.03 2.68 7.60
C SER A 307 9.72 3.25 8.14
N ILE A 308 8.57 2.71 7.70
CA ILE A 308 7.28 3.07 8.29
C ILE A 308 7.27 2.81 9.78
N GLY A 309 7.70 1.61 10.21
CA GLY A 309 7.77 1.27 11.62
C GLY A 309 8.71 2.18 12.42
N ALA A 310 9.87 2.53 11.86
CA ALA A 310 10.85 3.41 12.50
C ALA A 310 10.35 4.85 12.68
N LEU A 311 9.50 5.33 11.80
CA LEU A 311 8.88 6.66 11.91
C LEU A 311 7.72 6.70 12.91
N MET A 312 7.31 5.57 13.47
CA MET A 312 6.17 5.48 14.39
C MET A 312 6.61 5.67 15.83
N ASP A 313 6.06 6.69 16.48
CA ASP A 313 6.19 6.90 17.92
C ASP A 313 5.07 6.16 18.64
N ILE A 314 5.41 4.98 19.18
CA ILE A 314 4.46 4.15 19.94
C ILE A 314 4.08 4.76 21.28
N SER A 315 4.87 5.70 21.83
CA SER A 315 4.56 6.38 23.09
C SER A 315 3.30 7.26 22.97
N LEU A 316 2.95 7.66 21.77
CA LEU A 316 1.77 8.48 21.48
C LEU A 316 0.48 7.65 21.33
N ILE A 317 0.58 6.31 21.21
CA ILE A 317 -0.60 5.44 21.05
C ILE A 317 -1.64 5.67 22.16
N PRO A 318 -1.29 5.68 23.47
CA PRO A 318 -2.30 5.87 24.51
C PRO A 318 -3.04 7.20 24.42
N LEU A 319 -2.39 8.24 23.92
CA LEU A 319 -2.99 9.57 23.78
C LEU A 319 -4.00 9.64 22.63
N PHE A 320 -3.73 8.94 21.53
CA PHE A 320 -4.51 9.03 20.30
C PHE A 320 -5.37 7.80 20.03
N ILE A 321 -5.39 6.80 20.93
CA ILE A 321 -6.11 5.54 20.70
C ILE A 321 -7.63 5.74 20.50
N VAL A 322 -8.24 6.65 21.25
CA VAL A 322 -9.69 6.88 21.18
C VAL A 322 -10.08 7.47 19.82
N PRO A 323 -9.54 8.62 19.37
CA PRO A 323 -9.87 9.15 18.06
C PRO A 323 -9.48 8.19 16.92
N ALA A 324 -8.34 7.49 17.04
CA ALA A 324 -7.93 6.49 16.05
C ALA A 324 -8.96 5.35 15.93
N MET A 325 -9.41 4.78 17.05
CA MET A 325 -10.41 3.70 17.04
C MET A 325 -11.76 4.14 16.46
N ILE A 326 -12.21 5.36 16.77
CA ILE A 326 -13.43 5.90 16.18
C ILE A 326 -13.28 6.03 14.65
N LEU A 327 -12.16 6.58 14.19
CA LEU A 327 -11.85 6.72 12.76
C LEU A 327 -11.71 5.36 12.05
N ILE A 328 -11.08 4.37 12.69
CA ILE A 328 -10.96 2.99 12.15
C ILE A 328 -12.36 2.40 11.97
N LEU A 329 -13.19 2.42 13.01
CA LEU A 329 -14.54 1.84 12.96
C LEU A 329 -15.41 2.54 11.92
N THR A 330 -15.35 3.87 11.88
CA THR A 330 -16.09 4.68 10.90
C THR A 330 -15.68 4.37 9.48
N SER A 331 -14.37 4.41 9.20
CA SER A 331 -13.86 4.15 7.85
C SER A 331 -14.04 2.69 7.43
N PHE A 332 -13.90 1.75 8.35
CA PHE A 332 -14.21 0.35 8.07
C PHE A 332 -15.69 0.14 7.71
N ALA A 333 -16.59 0.65 8.55
CA ALA A 333 -18.03 0.48 8.33
C ALA A 333 -18.49 1.17 7.04
N SER A 334 -18.08 2.43 6.81
CA SER A 334 -18.47 3.18 5.60
C SER A 334 -17.97 2.49 4.33
N LYS A 335 -16.69 2.14 4.24
CA LYS A 335 -16.14 1.44 3.08
C LYS A 335 -16.82 0.09 2.84
N PHE A 336 -16.91 -0.73 3.89
CA PHE A 336 -17.54 -2.04 3.79
C PHE A 336 -18.98 -1.96 3.27
N LEU A 337 -19.79 -1.06 3.84
CA LEU A 337 -21.20 -0.91 3.47
C LEU A 337 -21.35 -0.36 2.05
N ILE A 338 -20.59 0.67 1.69
CA ILE A 338 -20.67 1.29 0.35
C ILE A 338 -20.24 0.29 -0.71
N ILE A 339 -19.05 -0.34 -0.56
CA ILE A 339 -18.52 -1.27 -1.56
C ILE A 339 -19.44 -2.48 -1.73
N THR A 340 -19.81 -3.11 -0.59
CA THR A 340 -20.69 -4.28 -0.63
C THR A 340 -22.05 -3.93 -1.22
N GLY A 341 -22.63 -2.81 -0.82
CA GLY A 341 -23.93 -2.34 -1.31
C GLY A 341 -23.91 -2.04 -2.80
N VAL A 342 -22.90 -1.34 -3.32
CA VAL A 342 -22.77 -1.01 -4.74
C VAL A 342 -22.55 -2.27 -5.56
N LEU A 343 -21.69 -3.20 -5.12
CA LEU A 343 -21.42 -4.44 -5.86
C LEU A 343 -22.65 -5.36 -5.91
N VAL A 344 -23.37 -5.52 -4.80
CA VAL A 344 -24.62 -6.30 -4.78
C VAL A 344 -25.67 -5.65 -5.69
N ARG A 345 -25.82 -4.32 -5.67
CA ARG A 345 -26.72 -3.58 -6.57
C ARG A 345 -26.32 -3.70 -8.05
N SER A 346 -25.05 -3.95 -8.31
CA SER A 346 -24.50 -4.15 -9.66
C SER A 346 -24.50 -5.62 -10.09
N ASN A 347 -25.31 -6.47 -9.46
CA ASN A 347 -25.49 -7.90 -9.75
C ASN A 347 -24.22 -8.77 -9.56
N TYR A 348 -23.31 -8.36 -8.69
CA TYR A 348 -22.23 -9.25 -8.24
C TYR A 348 -22.74 -10.19 -7.16
N ASP A 349 -22.22 -11.42 -7.14
CA ASP A 349 -22.54 -12.37 -6.11
C ASP A 349 -22.14 -11.84 -4.72
N ALA A 350 -22.96 -12.14 -3.71
CA ALA A 350 -22.80 -11.59 -2.38
C ALA A 350 -21.46 -11.96 -1.74
N ILE A 351 -20.89 -13.13 -2.05
CA ILE A 351 -19.57 -13.55 -1.54
C ILE A 351 -18.48 -12.65 -2.10
N THR A 352 -18.46 -12.42 -3.42
CA THR A 352 -17.51 -11.52 -4.07
C THR A 352 -17.64 -10.09 -3.52
N ALA A 353 -18.87 -9.59 -3.36
CA ALA A 353 -19.12 -8.25 -2.82
C ALA A 353 -18.61 -8.11 -1.38
N ILE A 354 -18.93 -9.06 -0.50
CA ILE A 354 -18.50 -9.06 0.91
C ILE A 354 -16.97 -9.21 1.02
N ARG A 355 -16.36 -10.11 0.26
CA ARG A 355 -14.90 -10.29 0.27
C ARG A 355 -14.16 -9.04 -0.23
N THR A 356 -14.66 -8.41 -1.29
CA THR A 356 -14.11 -7.14 -1.77
C THR A 356 -14.28 -6.04 -0.71
N GLY A 357 -15.45 -5.94 -0.08
CA GLY A 357 -15.72 -5.00 1.01
C GLY A 357 -14.77 -5.19 2.18
N PHE A 358 -14.57 -6.42 2.68
CA PHE A 358 -13.60 -6.71 3.74
C PHE A 358 -12.18 -6.35 3.33
N GLY A 359 -11.78 -6.71 2.09
CA GLY A 359 -10.45 -6.41 1.59
C GLY A 359 -10.15 -4.92 1.58
N MET A 360 -11.02 -4.13 0.98
CA MET A 360 -10.88 -2.67 0.86
C MET A 360 -10.98 -1.93 2.21
N SER A 361 -11.73 -2.48 3.17
CA SER A 361 -11.92 -1.85 4.48
C SER A 361 -10.83 -2.18 5.48
N SER A 362 -10.04 -3.23 5.24
CA SER A 362 -9.17 -3.86 6.24
C SER A 362 -7.91 -3.06 6.58
N THR A 363 -7.39 -2.25 5.68
CA THR A 363 -6.08 -1.62 5.82
C THR A 363 -6.09 -0.14 5.51
N ARG A 364 -5.26 0.61 6.25
CA ARG A 364 -4.80 1.96 5.89
C ARG A 364 -3.28 1.89 5.81
N GLY A 365 -2.67 2.67 4.94
CA GLY A 365 -1.25 2.48 4.67
C GLY A 365 -0.47 3.74 4.39
N GLU A 366 0.55 3.55 3.61
CA GLU A 366 1.55 4.54 3.24
C GLU A 366 0.95 5.79 2.62
N LEU A 367 -0.01 5.65 1.73
CA LEU A 367 -0.60 6.80 1.04
C LEU A 367 -1.45 7.66 2.00
N SER A 368 -2.06 7.06 3.03
CA SER A 368 -2.73 7.81 4.10
C SER A 368 -1.73 8.70 4.88
N LEU A 369 -0.51 8.19 5.13
CA LEU A 369 0.56 8.96 5.77
C LEU A 369 1.10 10.05 4.85
N VAL A 370 1.23 9.77 3.54
CA VAL A 370 1.64 10.76 2.53
C VAL A 370 0.63 11.91 2.47
N VAL A 371 -0.66 11.62 2.51
CA VAL A 371 -1.73 12.64 2.54
C VAL A 371 -1.57 13.58 3.73
N VAL A 372 -1.38 13.01 4.92
CA VAL A 372 -1.22 13.81 6.15
C VAL A 372 0.11 14.57 6.14
N LYS A 373 1.20 13.94 5.68
CA LYS A 373 2.49 14.63 5.51
C LYS A 373 2.36 15.81 4.57
N GLY A 374 1.70 15.63 3.42
CA GLY A 374 1.42 16.72 2.48
C GLY A 374 0.62 17.86 3.08
N GLY A 375 -0.33 17.58 3.99
CA GLY A 375 -1.05 18.62 4.75
C GLY A 375 -0.17 19.35 5.76
N GLN A 376 0.77 18.64 6.41
CA GLN A 376 1.74 19.26 7.32
C GLN A 376 2.74 20.16 6.58
N ASP A 377 3.24 19.72 5.43
CA ASP A 377 4.25 20.43 4.66
C ASP A 377 3.74 21.81 4.18
N VAL A 378 2.43 21.95 3.95
CA VAL A 378 1.80 23.25 3.65
C VAL A 378 1.27 23.97 4.89
N GLY A 379 1.52 23.46 6.10
CA GLY A 379 1.08 24.06 7.36
C GLY A 379 -0.44 24.08 7.58
N ALA A 380 -1.18 23.23 6.85
CA ALA A 380 -2.64 23.20 6.87
C ALA A 380 -3.21 22.48 8.09
N ILE A 381 -2.50 21.51 8.63
CA ILE A 381 -3.01 20.61 9.66
C ILE A 381 -2.16 20.62 10.93
N SER A 382 -2.79 20.27 12.03
CA SER A 382 -2.16 20.17 13.35
C SER A 382 -1.12 19.05 13.39
N SER A 383 -0.07 19.22 14.19
CA SER A 383 1.00 18.21 14.39
C SER A 383 0.49 16.88 14.97
N SER A 384 -0.67 16.87 15.63
CA SER A 384 -1.30 15.67 16.19
C SER A 384 -1.92 14.73 15.15
N ILE A 385 -2.17 15.20 13.93
CA ILE A 385 -2.87 14.40 12.90
C ILE A 385 -1.99 13.26 12.38
N PHE A 386 -0.71 13.51 12.17
CA PHE A 386 0.24 12.48 11.71
C PHE A 386 0.34 11.29 12.70
N PRO A 387 0.51 11.48 14.02
CA PRO A 387 0.46 10.40 14.99
C PRO A 387 -0.86 9.64 15.00
N ILE A 388 -2.00 10.31 14.86
CA ILE A 388 -3.32 9.65 14.80
C ILE A 388 -3.40 8.69 13.62
N VAL A 389 -3.03 9.15 12.42
CA VAL A 389 -3.03 8.32 11.21
C VAL A 389 -1.99 7.20 11.30
N GLY A 390 -0.83 7.46 11.94
CA GLY A 390 0.16 6.45 12.26
C GLY A 390 -0.43 5.32 13.11
N VAL A 391 -1.12 5.65 14.21
CA VAL A 391 -1.81 4.67 15.07
C VAL A 391 -2.86 3.89 14.29
N VAL A 392 -3.66 4.56 13.45
CA VAL A 392 -4.65 3.92 12.57
C VAL A 392 -3.96 2.91 11.63
N THR A 393 -2.86 3.32 10.99
CA THR A 393 -2.10 2.47 10.07
C THR A 393 -1.54 1.22 10.77
N ILE A 394 -0.94 1.38 11.96
CA ILE A 394 -0.44 0.25 12.75
C ILE A 394 -1.56 -0.73 13.04
N ILE A 395 -2.63 -0.26 13.69
CA ILE A 395 -3.74 -1.11 14.13
C ILE A 395 -4.37 -1.83 12.95
N THR A 396 -4.69 -1.11 11.88
CA THR A 396 -5.34 -1.72 10.71
C THR A 396 -4.42 -2.71 9.99
N THR A 397 -3.12 -2.44 9.88
CA THR A 397 -2.15 -3.38 9.30
C THR A 397 -2.06 -4.67 10.13
N PHE A 398 -2.05 -4.57 11.46
CA PHE A 398 -2.07 -5.73 12.34
C PHE A 398 -3.38 -6.53 12.24
N MET A 399 -4.51 -5.85 12.07
CA MET A 399 -5.82 -6.50 11.96
C MET A 399 -6.07 -7.11 10.58
N ALA A 400 -5.47 -6.57 9.55
CA ALA A 400 -5.73 -6.94 8.15
C ALA A 400 -5.65 -8.45 7.84
N PRO A 401 -4.60 -9.20 8.26
CA PRO A 401 -4.54 -10.64 7.98
C PRO A 401 -5.71 -11.41 8.58
N TYR A 402 -6.20 -10.99 9.74
CA TYR A 402 -7.33 -11.62 10.43
C TYR A 402 -8.64 -11.32 9.72
N ILE A 403 -8.86 -10.06 9.34
CA ILE A 403 -10.05 -9.60 8.64
C ILE A 403 -10.15 -10.27 7.27
N LEU A 404 -9.07 -10.31 6.49
CA LEU A 404 -9.02 -10.95 5.18
C LEU A 404 -9.21 -12.47 5.27
N ARG A 405 -8.59 -13.14 6.26
CA ARG A 405 -8.84 -14.56 6.52
C ARG A 405 -10.28 -14.84 6.92
N PHE A 406 -10.90 -13.96 7.71
CA PHE A 406 -12.31 -14.09 8.04
C PHE A 406 -13.19 -13.98 6.80
N GLY A 407 -12.99 -12.94 5.98
CA GLY A 407 -13.68 -12.74 4.71
C GLY A 407 -13.50 -13.92 3.75
N SER A 408 -12.31 -14.53 3.70
CA SER A 408 -12.01 -15.69 2.83
C SER A 408 -12.78 -16.95 3.22
N LYS A 409 -13.07 -17.14 4.51
CA LYS A 409 -13.78 -18.32 5.03
C LYS A 409 -15.30 -18.24 4.86
N LEU A 410 -15.84 -17.09 4.50
CA LEU A 410 -17.27 -16.94 4.29
C LEU A 410 -17.71 -17.77 3.08
N LYS A 411 -18.43 -18.85 3.34
CA LYS A 411 -19.18 -19.66 2.37
C LYS A 411 -20.65 -19.37 2.62
N LEU A 412 -21.31 -18.66 1.71
CA LEU A 412 -22.77 -18.71 1.70
C LEU A 412 -23.15 -20.13 1.29
N SER A 413 -23.98 -20.78 2.12
CA SER A 413 -24.64 -22.02 1.74
C SER A 413 -25.36 -21.76 0.42
N SER A 414 -24.78 -22.21 -0.70
CA SER A 414 -25.50 -22.24 -1.94
C SER A 414 -26.68 -23.17 -1.72
N SER A 415 -27.88 -22.64 -1.78
CA SER A 415 -29.12 -23.39 -1.89
C SER A 415 -29.02 -24.35 -3.09
N SER A 416 -28.48 -25.54 -2.83
CA SER A 416 -28.59 -26.69 -3.69
C SER A 416 -30.02 -27.23 -3.54
N SER A 417 -30.97 -26.59 -4.21
CA SER A 417 -32.34 -27.09 -4.35
C SER A 417 -32.94 -26.51 -5.62
N PHE A 418 -32.34 -26.85 -6.75
CA PHE A 418 -33.06 -26.78 -8.03
C PHE A 418 -32.31 -27.60 -9.07
N SER A 419 -32.51 -28.95 -9.04
CA SER A 419 -32.50 -29.82 -10.23
C SER A 419 -32.47 -31.29 -9.82
N SER A 420 -33.61 -31.81 -9.40
CA SER A 420 -33.91 -33.22 -9.50
C SER A 420 -35.41 -33.40 -9.64
N SER A 421 -35.93 -32.96 -10.78
CA SER A 421 -37.25 -33.43 -11.24
C SER A 421 -37.30 -33.20 -12.75
N SER A 422 -37.12 -34.24 -13.44
CA SER A 422 -37.51 -34.57 -14.81
C SER A 422 -36.34 -35.22 -15.54
N THR A 423 -36.31 -36.51 -15.56
CA THR A 423 -36.78 -37.31 -16.68
C THR A 423 -36.62 -38.80 -16.35
N ASN A 424 -37.69 -39.37 -15.77
CA ASN A 424 -38.00 -40.74 -16.01
C ASN A 424 -38.95 -40.75 -17.21
N THR A 425 -38.49 -41.21 -18.34
CA THR A 425 -39.36 -41.68 -19.42
C THR A 425 -38.67 -42.86 -20.07
N SER A 426 -39.20 -44.04 -19.66
CA SER A 426 -39.47 -45.22 -20.48
C SER A 426 -38.39 -45.70 -21.46
N GLN A 427 -37.64 -46.72 -21.01
CA GLN A 427 -37.27 -47.82 -21.87
C GLN A 427 -38.54 -48.57 -22.27
N ASP A 428 -38.72 -48.77 -23.56
CA ASP A 428 -39.47 -49.92 -24.11
C ASP A 428 -38.73 -50.40 -25.33
N ASP A 429 -38.37 -51.65 -25.22
CA ASP A 429 -38.14 -52.73 -26.17
C ASP A 429 -38.22 -52.43 -27.68
N ASN A 430 -37.20 -52.84 -28.41
CA ASN A 430 -37.44 -53.82 -29.42
C ASN A 430 -36.17 -54.57 -29.83
N ASP A 431 -36.21 -55.88 -29.52
CA ASP A 431 -35.49 -56.97 -30.19
C ASP A 431 -35.65 -56.95 -31.70
N SER A 432 -34.56 -57.17 -32.42
CA SER A 432 -34.54 -58.27 -33.43
C SER A 432 -33.20 -58.26 -34.17
N LYS A 433 -32.57 -59.40 -34.04
CA LYS A 433 -31.55 -59.99 -34.95
C LYS A 433 -32.11 -60.22 -36.38
N PRO A 434 -31.31 -60.60 -37.38
CA PRO A 434 -30.01 -61.31 -37.26
C PRO A 434 -28.78 -60.54 -37.74
#